data_e07b7d1a3382e3f4eddb86e5a9de9257
#
_entry.id   e07b7d1a3382e3f4eddb86e5a9de9257
#
_cell.length_a   1.000
_cell.length_b   1.000
_cell.length_c   1.000
_cell.angle_alpha   90.00
_cell.angle_beta   90.00
_cell.angle_gamma   90.00
#
_symmetry.space_group_name_H-M   'P 1'
#
loop_
_entity.id
_entity.type
_entity.pdbx_description
1 polymer ?
#
loop_
_entity_poly.entity_id
_entity_poly.type
_entity_poly.pdbx_seq_one_letter_code
_entity_poly.pdbx_strand_id
1 'polypeptide(L)'
;FIRAAKIYADFSSFDVEEAGRIELEADYTSSEFNTLQELEFKNDFGKLIIARINSLRGRGDYLTLKVGTLFHSAELDNEFGLIRINEVMPATQSIKINSEYTGVQLGISPEWEFLHEIDLEFASLKSSLNLDYKIQRTESTKKYYQGFHLNENTTNSLHITSEFGSVKLTSNP
;
A
#
# COMPACT_ATOMS: atom_id res chain seq x y z
N PHE A 1 -23.46 8.04 7.49
CA PHE A 1 -22.63 8.25 6.30
C PHE A 1 -22.15 9.70 6.23
N ILE A 2 -20.84 9.89 6.12
CA ILE A 2 -20.19 11.20 5.94
C ILE A 2 -19.82 11.32 4.45
N ARG A 3 -20.37 12.32 3.74
CA ARG A 3 -20.07 12.49 2.32
C ARG A 3 -18.61 12.91 2.07
N ALA A 4 -18.15 13.92 2.80
CA ALA A 4 -16.77 14.37 2.81
C ALA A 4 -16.46 15.08 4.13
N ALA A 5 -15.23 14.91 4.63
CA ALA A 5 -14.74 15.59 5.82
C ALA A 5 -13.24 15.81 5.76
N LYS A 6 -12.79 16.82 6.49
CA LYS A 6 -11.39 17.03 6.84
C LYS A 6 -11.24 16.85 8.34
N ILE A 7 -10.31 15.98 8.76
CA ILE A 7 -10.09 15.59 10.14
C ILE A 7 -8.68 15.99 10.53
N TYR A 8 -8.57 16.74 11.63
CA TYR A 8 -7.30 17.03 12.30
C TYR A 8 -7.34 16.36 13.67
N ALA A 9 -6.36 15.54 13.97
CA ALA A 9 -6.36 14.75 15.20
C ALA A 9 -4.94 14.59 15.76
N ASP A 10 -4.72 15.07 16.97
CA ASP A 10 -3.46 14.89 17.69
C ASP A 10 -3.71 14.15 19.00
N PHE A 11 -2.84 13.21 19.36
CA PHE A 11 -2.91 12.42 20.58
C PHE A 11 -4.30 11.80 20.83
N SER A 12 -4.92 11.28 19.77
CA SER A 12 -6.32 10.90 19.76
C SER A 12 -6.54 9.45 19.32
N SER A 13 -7.75 8.98 19.52
CA SER A 13 -8.25 7.74 18.93
C SER A 13 -9.69 7.94 18.49
N PHE A 14 -10.01 7.51 17.28
CA PHE A 14 -11.38 7.61 16.75
C PHE A 14 -11.66 6.54 15.70
N ASP A 15 -12.94 6.30 15.46
CA ASP A 15 -13.45 5.40 14.43
C ASP A 15 -14.50 6.07 13.55
N VAL A 16 -14.56 5.63 12.29
CA VAL A 16 -15.54 6.10 11.30
C VAL A 16 -16.11 4.89 10.55
N GLU A 17 -17.41 4.65 10.68
CA GLU A 17 -18.04 3.51 10.03
C GLU A 17 -18.10 3.64 8.51
N GLU A 18 -18.54 4.76 7.99
CA GLU A 18 -18.70 4.93 6.55
C GLU A 18 -18.54 6.39 6.12
N ALA A 19 -17.65 6.60 5.14
CA ALA A 19 -17.49 7.91 4.53
C ALA A 19 -17.16 7.82 3.03
N GLY A 20 -17.48 8.90 2.31
CA GLY A 20 -17.06 9.10 0.93
C GLY A 20 -15.59 9.51 0.86
N ARG A 21 -15.31 10.78 1.02
CA ARG A 21 -13.94 11.31 0.98
C ARG A 21 -13.51 11.87 2.33
N ILE A 22 -12.35 11.44 2.79
CA ILE A 22 -11.70 11.97 4.00
C ILE A 22 -10.32 12.54 3.64
N GLU A 23 -10.03 13.73 4.18
CA GLU A 23 -8.68 14.27 4.31
C GLU A 23 -8.31 14.18 5.79
N LEU A 24 -7.25 13.41 6.11
CA LEU A 24 -6.80 13.20 7.47
C LEU A 24 -5.40 13.79 7.68
N GLU A 25 -5.27 14.64 8.68
CA GLU A 25 -3.97 15.08 9.19
C GLU A 25 -3.92 14.73 10.68
N ALA A 26 -2.98 13.82 11.05
CA ALA A 26 -2.97 13.24 12.39
C ALA A 26 -1.54 12.98 12.87
N ASP A 27 -1.31 13.28 14.16
CA ASP A 27 -0.08 12.95 14.86
C ASP A 27 -0.38 12.17 16.14
N TYR A 28 0.44 11.15 16.45
CA TYR A 28 0.27 10.30 17.63
C TYR A 28 -1.16 9.75 17.79
N THR A 29 -1.79 9.41 16.66
CA THR A 29 -3.22 9.09 16.61
C THR A 29 -3.45 7.67 16.09
N SER A 30 -4.44 6.98 16.68
CA SER A 30 -4.96 5.73 16.18
C SER A 30 -6.32 5.98 15.53
N SER A 31 -6.44 5.74 14.23
CA SER A 31 -7.68 5.93 13.48
C SER A 31 -8.12 4.65 12.80
N GLU A 32 -9.42 4.35 12.90
CA GLU A 32 -10.03 3.18 12.30
C GLU A 32 -11.18 3.59 11.38
N PHE A 33 -11.18 3.08 10.17
CA PHE A 33 -12.23 3.31 9.17
C PHE A 33 -12.77 1.98 8.69
N ASN A 34 -14.09 1.82 8.68
CA ASN A 34 -14.66 0.58 8.17
C ASN A 34 -14.82 0.64 6.64
N THR A 35 -15.52 1.63 6.09
CA THR A 35 -15.68 1.74 4.63
C THR A 35 -15.43 3.17 4.15
N LEU A 36 -14.48 3.32 3.23
CA LEU A 36 -14.14 4.60 2.59
C LEU A 36 -14.17 4.48 1.06
N GLN A 37 -14.58 5.57 0.40
CA GLN A 37 -14.35 5.71 -1.04
C GLN A 37 -12.93 6.23 -1.30
N GLU A 38 -12.56 7.34 -0.68
CA GLU A 38 -11.26 7.98 -0.86
C GLU A 38 -10.71 8.44 0.49
N LEU A 39 -9.42 8.19 0.70
CA LEU A 39 -8.66 8.75 1.82
C LEU A 39 -7.38 9.39 1.30
N GLU A 40 -7.20 10.66 1.62
CA GLU A 40 -5.92 11.36 1.55
C GLU A 40 -5.44 11.61 2.98
N PHE A 41 -4.20 11.18 3.31
CA PHE A 41 -3.72 11.30 4.68
C PHE A 41 -2.27 11.78 4.80
N LYS A 42 -2.01 12.45 5.91
CA LYS A 42 -0.70 12.63 6.52
C LYS A 42 -0.83 12.19 7.98
N ASN A 43 -0.10 11.14 8.37
CA ASN A 43 -0.21 10.58 9.72
C ASN A 43 1.16 10.13 10.22
N ASP A 44 1.69 10.87 11.18
CA ASP A 44 2.99 10.57 11.78
C ASP A 44 2.80 9.98 13.18
N PHE A 45 3.66 9.04 13.57
CA PHE A 45 3.63 8.34 14.86
C PHE A 45 2.27 7.75 15.22
N GLY A 46 1.69 6.95 14.31
CA GLY A 46 0.34 6.50 14.53
C GLY A 46 0.01 5.12 13.96
N LYS A 47 -1.28 4.82 14.03
CA LYS A 47 -1.87 3.62 13.47
C LYS A 47 -3.10 3.99 12.66
N LEU A 48 -3.13 3.55 11.42
CA LEU A 48 -4.24 3.76 10.49
C LEU A 48 -4.76 2.40 10.03
N ILE A 49 -5.98 2.08 10.39
CA ILE A 49 -6.65 0.84 10.01
C ILE A 49 -7.84 1.18 9.12
N ILE A 50 -7.93 0.50 7.98
CA ILE A 50 -9.04 0.68 7.04
C ILE A 50 -9.53 -0.71 6.64
N ALA A 51 -10.79 -1.03 6.88
CA ALA A 51 -11.30 -2.33 6.48
C ALA A 51 -11.51 -2.42 4.96
N ARG A 52 -12.11 -1.42 4.34
CA ARG A 52 -12.37 -1.38 2.89
C ARG A 52 -12.20 0.02 2.32
N ILE A 53 -11.50 0.12 1.19
CA ILE A 53 -11.26 1.40 0.53
C ILE A 53 -11.15 1.26 -0.99
N ASN A 54 -11.68 2.23 -1.74
CA ASN A 54 -11.47 2.30 -3.17
C ASN A 54 -10.10 2.92 -3.48
N SER A 55 -9.82 4.13 -3.03
CA SER A 55 -8.58 4.84 -3.34
C SER A 55 -7.94 5.42 -2.10
N LEU A 56 -6.63 5.18 -1.96
CA LEU A 56 -5.82 5.56 -0.80
C LEU A 56 -4.59 6.33 -1.25
N ARG A 57 -4.38 7.51 -0.69
CA ARG A 57 -3.19 8.30 -0.94
C ARG A 57 -2.68 8.93 0.34
N GLY A 58 -1.39 8.84 0.58
CA GLY A 58 -0.85 9.54 1.72
C GLY A 58 0.58 9.17 2.11
N ARG A 59 1.02 9.80 3.17
CA ARG A 59 2.36 9.60 3.74
C ARG A 59 2.32 9.55 5.25
N GLY A 60 3.33 8.90 5.81
CA GLY A 60 3.51 8.87 7.26
C GLY A 60 4.89 8.42 7.68
N ASP A 61 5.32 8.96 8.80
CA ASP A 61 6.54 8.55 9.47
C ASP A 61 6.17 7.78 10.76
N TYR A 62 6.86 6.67 11.00
CA TYR A 62 6.55 5.77 12.13
C TYR A 62 5.08 5.31 12.13
N LEU A 63 4.54 5.06 10.93
CA LEU A 63 3.15 4.68 10.73
C LEU A 63 2.98 3.17 10.57
N THR A 64 2.00 2.62 11.28
CA THR A 64 1.45 1.30 10.98
C THR A 64 0.15 1.45 10.19
N LEU A 65 0.22 1.23 8.87
CA LEU A 65 -0.93 1.23 7.97
C LEU A 65 -1.41 -0.19 7.72
N LYS A 66 -2.68 -0.46 7.99
CA LYS A 66 -3.33 -1.74 7.68
C LYS A 66 -4.60 -1.51 6.88
N VAL A 67 -4.66 -2.10 5.70
CA VAL A 67 -5.83 -2.09 4.82
C VAL A 67 -6.35 -3.52 4.67
N GLY A 68 -7.64 -3.73 4.89
CA GLY A 68 -8.29 -5.00 4.63
C GLY A 68 -8.39 -5.25 3.13
N THR A 69 -9.25 -4.53 2.44
CA THR A 69 -9.48 -4.69 0.99
C THR A 69 -9.28 -3.37 0.24
N LEU A 70 -8.45 -3.40 -0.79
CA LEU A 70 -8.20 -2.30 -1.73
C LEU A 70 -8.87 -2.61 -3.07
N PHE A 71 -9.71 -1.69 -3.58
CA PHE A 71 -10.49 -1.92 -4.79
C PHE A 71 -9.96 -1.21 -6.04
N HIS A 72 -9.30 -0.05 -5.91
CA HIS A 72 -8.98 0.76 -7.08
C HIS A 72 -7.51 1.21 -7.14
N SER A 73 -7.02 1.98 -6.17
CA SER A 73 -5.65 2.49 -6.21
C SER A 73 -5.05 2.79 -4.85
N ALA A 74 -3.72 2.70 -4.75
CA ALA A 74 -2.96 3.16 -3.60
C ALA A 74 -1.70 3.91 -4.05
N GLU A 75 -1.43 5.08 -3.44
CA GLU A 75 -0.18 5.83 -3.57
C GLU A 75 0.32 6.19 -2.17
N LEU A 76 1.41 5.54 -1.74
CA LEU A 76 1.87 5.56 -0.36
C LEU A 76 3.35 5.90 -0.26
N ASP A 77 3.69 6.71 0.73
CA ASP A 77 5.05 7.06 1.11
C ASP A 77 5.19 6.88 2.62
N ASN A 78 6.11 6.01 3.07
CA ASN A 78 6.23 5.69 4.49
C ASN A 78 7.67 5.45 4.93
N GLU A 79 8.07 6.15 5.98
CA GLU A 79 9.33 5.91 6.68
C GLU A 79 9.07 5.25 8.04
N PHE A 80 9.89 4.25 8.40
CA PHE A 80 9.84 3.54 9.68
C PHE A 80 8.44 3.01 10.04
N GLY A 81 8.10 1.82 9.55
CA GLY A 81 6.82 1.25 9.93
C GLY A 81 6.39 0.01 9.18
N LEU A 82 5.10 -0.08 8.96
CA LEU A 82 4.49 -1.21 8.26
C LEU A 82 3.38 -0.72 7.34
N ILE A 83 3.43 -1.14 6.09
CA ILE A 83 2.31 -1.09 5.16
C ILE A 83 1.82 -2.51 4.94
N ARG A 84 0.57 -2.79 5.28
CA ARG A 84 -0.08 -4.07 4.99
C ARG A 84 -1.40 -3.84 4.27
N ILE A 85 -1.55 -4.44 3.10
CA ILE A 85 -2.82 -4.56 2.38
C ILE A 85 -3.14 -6.06 2.31
N ASN A 86 -4.19 -6.49 3.00
CA ASN A 86 -4.52 -7.91 3.08
C ASN A 86 -5.05 -8.46 1.77
N GLU A 87 -5.81 -7.65 1.02
CA GLU A 87 -6.40 -8.07 -0.23
C GLU A 87 -6.41 -6.94 -1.27
N VAL A 88 -5.65 -7.12 -2.33
CA VAL A 88 -5.69 -6.30 -3.55
C VAL A 88 -6.63 -6.96 -4.54
N MET A 89 -7.71 -6.27 -4.90
CA MET A 89 -8.75 -6.81 -5.78
C MET A 89 -8.33 -6.83 -7.26
N PRO A 90 -8.90 -7.72 -8.09
CA PRO A 90 -8.57 -7.80 -9.53
C PRO A 90 -8.83 -6.51 -10.31
N ALA A 91 -9.77 -5.67 -9.84
CA ALA A 91 -10.10 -4.39 -10.46
C ALA A 91 -9.14 -3.24 -10.10
N THR A 92 -8.14 -3.49 -9.25
CA THR A 92 -7.16 -2.48 -8.85
C THR A 92 -6.36 -2.03 -10.07
N GLN A 93 -6.26 -0.71 -10.25
CA GLN A 93 -5.58 -0.13 -11.41
C GLN A 93 -4.11 0.17 -11.14
N SER A 94 -3.80 0.69 -9.95
CA SER A 94 -2.42 1.05 -9.64
C SER A 94 -2.11 0.99 -8.15
N ILE A 95 -0.92 0.49 -7.86
CA ILE A 95 -0.31 0.60 -6.53
C ILE A 95 1.09 1.18 -6.72
N LYS A 96 1.36 2.29 -6.02
CA LYS A 96 2.68 2.90 -5.94
C LYS A 96 3.07 3.06 -4.48
N ILE A 97 4.20 2.50 -4.09
CA ILE A 97 4.70 2.54 -2.72
C ILE A 97 6.16 2.96 -2.74
N ASN A 98 6.48 4.04 -2.03
CA ASN A 98 7.83 4.39 -1.65
C ASN A 98 7.99 4.09 -0.16
N SER A 99 9.04 3.40 0.23
CA SER A 99 9.24 3.00 1.61
C SER A 99 10.70 3.01 2.02
N GLU A 100 10.96 3.51 3.23
CA GLU A 100 12.28 3.45 3.85
C GLU A 100 12.13 2.87 5.26
N TYR A 101 13.02 1.95 5.67
CA TYR A 101 12.94 1.22 6.94
C TYR A 101 11.54 0.65 7.25
N THR A 102 10.81 0.25 6.21
CA THR A 102 9.41 -0.14 6.29
C THR A 102 9.20 -1.55 5.75
N GLY A 103 8.37 -2.33 6.44
CA GLY A 103 7.87 -3.60 5.93
C GLY A 103 6.66 -3.36 5.02
N VAL A 104 6.69 -3.88 3.78
CA VAL A 104 5.56 -3.83 2.84
C VAL A 104 5.03 -5.24 2.64
N GLN A 105 3.73 -5.45 2.91
CA GLN A 105 3.07 -6.75 2.77
C GLN A 105 1.78 -6.58 1.96
N LEU A 106 1.72 -7.21 0.80
CA LEU A 106 0.56 -7.18 -0.08
C LEU A 106 0.02 -8.58 -0.31
N GLY A 107 -1.25 -8.79 0.05
CA GLY A 107 -2.03 -9.95 -0.35
C GLY A 107 -2.69 -9.66 -1.70
N ILE A 108 -2.35 -10.42 -2.72
CA ILE A 108 -2.73 -10.13 -4.10
C ILE A 108 -3.72 -11.18 -4.57
N SER A 109 -4.85 -10.73 -5.13
CA SER A 109 -5.78 -11.63 -5.82
C SER A 109 -5.03 -12.34 -6.93
N PRO A 110 -5.17 -13.70 -7.05
CA PRO A 110 -4.53 -14.45 -8.12
C PRO A 110 -5.00 -14.04 -9.52
N GLU A 111 -6.11 -13.33 -9.62
CA GLU A 111 -6.68 -12.85 -10.89
C GLU A 111 -6.25 -11.42 -11.26
N TRP A 112 -5.50 -10.72 -10.39
CA TRP A 112 -5.06 -9.37 -10.69
C TRP A 112 -3.92 -9.38 -11.70
N GLU A 113 -4.19 -8.85 -12.89
CA GLU A 113 -3.20 -8.65 -13.96
C GLU A 113 -2.50 -7.31 -13.75
N PHE A 114 -1.17 -7.28 -13.71
CA PHE A 114 -0.40 -6.04 -13.53
C PHE A 114 1.00 -6.11 -14.12
N LEU A 115 1.49 -4.94 -14.53
CA LEU A 115 2.91 -4.70 -14.77
C LEU A 115 3.58 -4.40 -13.44
N HIS A 116 4.75 -4.98 -13.19
CA HIS A 116 5.48 -4.66 -11.97
C HIS A 116 6.82 -4.01 -12.26
N GLU A 117 7.17 -3.06 -11.41
CA GLU A 117 8.49 -2.45 -11.30
C GLU A 117 8.85 -2.34 -9.82
N ILE A 118 9.90 -3.06 -9.40
CA ILE A 118 10.30 -3.15 -8.00
C ILE A 118 11.79 -2.84 -7.90
N ASP A 119 12.11 -1.72 -7.24
CA ASP A 119 13.46 -1.24 -7.00
C ASP A 119 13.77 -1.34 -5.50
N LEU A 120 14.83 -2.07 -5.17
CA LEU A 120 15.21 -2.37 -3.79
C LEU A 120 16.65 -1.98 -3.53
N GLU A 121 16.89 -1.21 -2.47
CA GLU A 121 18.22 -0.92 -1.96
C GLU A 121 18.34 -1.37 -0.50
N PHE A 122 19.30 -2.23 -0.18
CA PHE A 122 19.42 -2.88 1.14
C PHE A 122 18.12 -3.52 1.63
N ALA A 123 17.28 -3.97 0.70
CA ALA A 123 15.95 -4.50 0.97
C ALA A 123 15.77 -5.89 0.32
N SER A 124 14.73 -6.59 0.72
CA SER A 124 14.44 -7.94 0.24
C SER A 124 13.04 -8.06 -0.37
N LEU A 125 12.93 -8.91 -1.41
CA LEU A 125 11.65 -9.33 -1.99
C LEU A 125 11.41 -10.80 -1.68
N LYS A 126 10.21 -11.10 -1.17
CA LYS A 126 9.66 -12.46 -1.10
C LYS A 126 8.32 -12.48 -1.82
N SER A 127 8.17 -13.34 -2.80
CA SER A 127 6.92 -13.48 -3.55
C SER A 127 6.50 -14.94 -3.62
N SER A 128 5.21 -15.21 -3.37
CA SER A 128 4.57 -16.48 -3.68
C SER A 128 3.78 -16.42 -5.01
N LEU A 129 3.76 -15.26 -5.67
CA LEU A 129 3.18 -15.08 -6.99
C LEU A 129 4.12 -15.63 -8.07
N ASN A 130 3.53 -16.13 -9.13
CA ASN A 130 4.26 -16.47 -10.35
C ASN A 130 4.46 -15.19 -11.19
N LEU A 131 5.55 -14.47 -10.92
CA LEU A 131 5.89 -13.25 -11.64
C LEU A 131 6.76 -13.55 -12.84
N ASP A 132 6.41 -13.01 -14.00
CA ASP A 132 7.22 -13.07 -15.21
C ASP A 132 8.18 -11.86 -15.23
N TYR A 133 9.49 -12.14 -15.27
CA TYR A 133 10.53 -11.11 -15.25
C TYR A 133 11.08 -10.86 -16.66
N LYS A 134 10.93 -9.61 -17.14
CA LYS A 134 11.59 -9.13 -18.37
C LYS A 134 12.99 -8.60 -18.08
N ILE A 135 13.16 -7.93 -16.95
CA ILE A 135 14.44 -7.41 -16.46
C ILE A 135 14.60 -7.84 -15.00
N GLN A 136 15.74 -8.44 -14.72
CA GLN A 136 16.17 -8.76 -13.37
C GLN A 136 17.63 -8.39 -13.22
N ARG A 137 17.93 -7.47 -12.31
CA ARG A 137 19.30 -7.05 -11.97
C ARG A 137 19.50 -7.25 -10.49
N THR A 138 20.61 -7.87 -10.12
CA THR A 138 20.98 -8.09 -8.72
C THR A 138 22.44 -7.69 -8.54
N GLU A 139 22.65 -6.67 -7.75
CA GLU A 139 23.96 -6.22 -7.28
C GLU A 139 24.07 -6.46 -5.77
N SER A 140 25.21 -6.16 -5.15
CA SER A 140 25.39 -6.45 -3.73
C SER A 140 24.34 -5.83 -2.81
N THR A 141 23.91 -4.62 -3.10
CA THR A 141 22.96 -3.84 -2.28
C THR A 141 21.68 -3.48 -3.01
N LYS A 142 21.67 -3.54 -4.34
CA LYS A 142 20.56 -3.12 -5.19
C LYS A 142 19.97 -4.27 -5.96
N LYS A 143 18.66 -4.31 -6.05
CA LYS A 143 17.91 -5.27 -6.85
C LYS A 143 16.82 -4.55 -7.61
N TYR A 144 16.68 -4.85 -8.89
CA TYR A 144 15.66 -4.29 -9.75
C TYR A 144 14.93 -5.40 -10.50
N TYR A 145 13.63 -5.36 -10.44
CA TYR A 145 12.75 -6.33 -11.09
C TYR A 145 11.70 -5.60 -11.91
N GLN A 146 11.58 -5.93 -13.18
CA GLN A 146 10.53 -5.43 -14.05
C GLN A 146 9.93 -6.57 -14.86
N GLY A 147 8.61 -6.58 -14.97
CA GLY A 147 7.89 -7.60 -15.74
C GLY A 147 6.39 -7.48 -15.55
N PHE A 148 5.70 -8.61 -15.49
CA PHE A 148 4.24 -8.64 -15.39
C PHE A 148 3.74 -9.87 -14.60
N HIS A 149 2.50 -9.80 -14.20
CA HIS A 149 1.74 -10.92 -13.67
C HIS A 149 0.55 -11.18 -14.57
N LEU A 150 0.44 -12.40 -15.10
CA LEU A 150 -0.59 -12.94 -15.99
C LEU A 150 -0.61 -12.35 -17.39
N ASN A 151 -0.64 -11.03 -17.56
CA ASN A 151 -0.85 -10.36 -18.84
C ASN A 151 0.12 -9.19 -19.04
N GLU A 152 0.97 -9.26 -20.07
CA GLU A 152 1.92 -8.20 -20.38
C GLU A 152 1.32 -6.95 -21.03
N ASN A 153 0.08 -7.05 -21.52
CA ASN A 153 -0.63 -5.96 -22.18
C ASN A 153 -1.61 -5.23 -21.26
N THR A 154 -1.62 -5.57 -19.98
CA THR A 154 -2.45 -4.86 -18.99
C THR A 154 -1.98 -3.42 -18.79
N THR A 155 -2.90 -2.53 -18.40
CA THR A 155 -2.59 -1.15 -17.99
C THR A 155 -2.46 -1.01 -16.48
N ASN A 156 -2.78 -2.05 -15.71
CA ASN A 156 -2.64 -2.03 -14.26
C ASN A 156 -1.17 -2.11 -13.86
N SER A 157 -0.80 -1.49 -12.75
CA SER A 157 0.60 -1.39 -12.35
C SER A 157 0.84 -1.57 -10.85
N LEU A 158 1.97 -2.21 -10.53
CA LEU A 158 2.55 -2.29 -9.20
C LEU A 158 3.95 -1.71 -9.24
N HIS A 159 4.15 -0.55 -8.61
CA HIS A 159 5.45 0.10 -8.51
C HIS A 159 5.86 0.20 -7.04
N ILE A 160 7.00 -0.39 -6.68
CA ILE A 160 7.52 -0.37 -5.32
C ILE A 160 8.98 0.05 -5.34
N THR A 161 9.30 1.11 -4.58
CA THR A 161 10.66 1.47 -4.21
C THR A 161 10.82 1.22 -2.72
N SER A 162 11.82 0.45 -2.31
CA SER A 162 12.05 0.16 -0.90
C SER A 162 13.54 0.22 -0.55
N GLU A 163 13.85 1.02 0.47
CA GLU A 163 15.19 1.12 1.04
C GLU A 163 15.19 0.59 2.48
N PHE A 164 16.20 -0.20 2.84
CA PHE A 164 16.38 -0.78 4.19
C PHE A 164 15.14 -1.49 4.75
N GLY A 165 14.35 -2.14 3.88
CA GLY A 165 13.10 -2.74 4.26
C GLY A 165 12.89 -4.16 3.73
N SER A 166 11.64 -4.56 3.69
CA SER A 166 11.24 -5.83 3.10
C SER A 166 9.93 -5.72 2.35
N VAL A 167 9.84 -6.37 1.20
CA VAL A 167 8.63 -6.47 0.40
C VAL A 167 8.19 -7.92 0.36
N LYS A 168 6.94 -8.16 0.73
CA LYS A 168 6.31 -9.49 0.67
C LYS A 168 5.04 -9.41 -0.17
N LEU A 169 5.01 -10.18 -1.26
CA LEU A 169 3.85 -10.35 -2.11
C LEU A 169 3.32 -11.78 -1.92
N THR A 170 2.06 -11.92 -1.51
CA THR A 170 1.43 -13.22 -1.30
C THR A 170 0.21 -13.36 -2.18
N SER A 171 0.05 -14.52 -2.82
CA SER A 171 -1.19 -14.85 -3.47
C SER A 171 -2.25 -15.18 -2.43
N ASN A 172 -3.39 -14.51 -2.51
CA ASN A 172 -4.54 -14.86 -1.70
C ASN A 172 -5.30 -16.03 -2.39
N PRO A 173 -5.85 -16.95 -1.61
CA PRO A 173 -6.62 -18.05 -2.18
C PRO A 173 -7.94 -17.60 -2.80
#